data_2dd8547e01fc9785ee8e4949eb2be515
#
_entry.id   2dd8547e01fc9785ee8e4949eb2be515
#
_cell.length_a   1.000
_cell.length_b   1.000
_cell.length_c   1.000
_cell.angle_alpha   90.00
_cell.angle_beta   90.00
_cell.angle_gamma   90.00
#
_symmetry.space_group_name_H-M   'P 1'
#
loop_
_entity.id
_entity.type
_entity.pdbx_description
1 polymer ?
#
loop_
_entity_poly.entity_id
_entity_poly.type
_entity_poly.pdbx_seq_one_letter_code
_entity_poly.pdbx_strand_id
1 'polypeptide(L)'
;PEFQKRTKVEKVQCVVLTDGEAGPLSHHVEIQRDWEDHPYMGTRRCIPEVTFIRDRKIGRTYKIGYNYSDFTDSLLENLQDTLPTVNFIGIRILAARDGMRFARHYNTDLNELKIMEKDWKKSKSYIIKNSGYDAYIVMSSNHLNQDSEFEVKEDATKSQIKSAFAK
;
A
#
# COMPACT_ATOMS: atom_id res chain seq x y z
N PRO A 1 -7.13 -14.54 9.28
CA PRO A 1 -8.27 -15.41 9.40
C PRO A 1 -8.00 -16.70 10.15
N GLU A 2 -7.26 -17.69 9.61
CA GLU A 2 -6.96 -18.91 10.35
C GLU A 2 -6.06 -18.66 11.56
N PHE A 3 -5.05 -17.83 11.41
CA PHE A 3 -4.16 -17.42 12.49
C PHE A 3 -4.96 -16.75 13.64
N GLN A 4 -5.84 -15.80 13.33
CA GLN A 4 -6.70 -15.17 14.34
C GLN A 4 -7.60 -16.16 15.06
N LYS A 5 -8.22 -17.10 14.32
CA LYS A 5 -9.05 -18.15 14.93
C LYS A 5 -8.27 -19.06 15.86
N ARG A 6 -7.01 -19.37 15.52
CA ARG A 6 -6.13 -20.23 16.34
C ARG A 6 -5.62 -19.53 17.59
N THR A 7 -5.24 -18.26 17.48
CA THR A 7 -4.56 -17.52 18.55
C THR A 7 -5.50 -16.70 19.42
N LYS A 8 -6.79 -16.59 19.06
CA LYS A 8 -7.81 -15.76 19.72
C LYS A 8 -7.40 -14.27 19.83
N VAL A 9 -6.58 -13.80 18.91
CA VAL A 9 -6.13 -12.41 18.87
C VAL A 9 -7.25 -11.55 18.29
N GLU A 10 -7.61 -10.45 18.96
CA GLU A 10 -8.69 -9.55 18.54
C GLU A 10 -8.27 -8.65 17.38
N LYS A 11 -7.01 -8.18 17.37
CA LYS A 11 -6.47 -7.30 16.33
C LYS A 11 -5.20 -7.87 15.74
N VAL A 12 -5.06 -7.78 14.44
CA VAL A 12 -3.86 -8.17 13.72
C VAL A 12 -3.36 -6.97 12.93
N GLN A 13 -2.06 -6.76 12.93
CA GLN A 13 -1.40 -5.77 12.09
C GLN A 13 -0.64 -6.50 10.98
N CYS A 14 -0.89 -6.11 9.74
CA CYS A 14 -0.13 -6.57 8.58
C CYS A 14 0.78 -5.44 8.14
N VAL A 15 2.08 -5.59 8.34
CA VAL A 15 3.07 -4.60 7.90
C VAL A 15 3.63 -5.02 6.56
N VAL A 16 3.47 -4.15 5.57
CA VAL A 16 3.98 -4.34 4.21
C VAL A 16 5.16 -3.42 4.00
N LEU A 17 6.35 -4.00 3.94
CA LEU A 17 7.54 -3.27 3.54
C LEU A 17 7.61 -3.26 2.02
N THR A 18 7.54 -2.08 1.42
CA THR A 18 7.47 -1.93 -0.04
C THR A 18 8.48 -0.91 -0.55
N ASP A 19 9.03 -1.16 -1.72
CA ASP A 19 9.85 -0.23 -2.48
C ASP A 19 9.04 0.59 -3.49
N GLY A 20 7.77 0.29 -3.64
CA GLY A 20 6.90 0.95 -4.60
C GLY A 20 5.46 0.48 -4.61
N GLU A 21 4.78 0.85 -5.66
CA GLU A 21 3.43 0.42 -5.99
C GLU A 21 3.48 -0.97 -6.63
N ALA A 22 2.41 -1.73 -6.48
CA ALA A 22 2.24 -2.96 -7.23
C ALA A 22 2.25 -2.64 -8.73
N GLY A 23 2.97 -3.45 -9.49
CA GLY A 23 2.90 -3.37 -10.95
C GLY A 23 1.48 -3.68 -11.46
N PRO A 24 1.18 -3.32 -12.71
CA PRO A 24 -0.13 -3.61 -13.28
C PRO A 24 -0.40 -5.11 -13.27
N LEU A 25 -1.59 -5.48 -12.84
CA LEU A 25 -2.05 -6.85 -12.90
C LEU A 25 -2.06 -7.36 -14.35
N SER A 26 -1.89 -8.65 -14.50
CA SER A 26 -1.96 -9.33 -15.79
C SER A 26 -2.96 -10.48 -15.73
N HIS A 27 -3.56 -10.79 -16.86
CA HIS A 27 -4.48 -11.93 -17.00
C HIS A 27 -4.07 -12.78 -18.18
N HIS A 28 -4.38 -14.06 -18.09
CA HIS A 28 -4.20 -14.98 -19.21
C HIS A 28 -5.34 -14.83 -20.20
N VAL A 29 -5.00 -14.79 -21.47
CA VAL A 29 -5.96 -14.66 -22.58
C VAL A 29 -5.49 -15.51 -23.75
N GLU A 30 -6.44 -16.10 -24.44
CA GLU A 30 -6.18 -16.76 -25.70
C GLU A 30 -5.87 -15.71 -26.78
N ILE A 31 -4.71 -15.85 -27.41
CA ILE A 31 -4.23 -14.95 -28.45
C ILE A 31 -4.17 -15.74 -29.75
N GLN A 32 -4.89 -15.26 -30.75
CA GLN A 32 -4.80 -15.70 -32.13
C GLN A 32 -4.00 -14.68 -32.92
N ARG A 33 -2.97 -15.09 -33.61
CA ARG A 33 -2.23 -14.27 -34.57
C ARG A 33 -2.54 -14.73 -35.97
N ASP A 34 -2.62 -13.79 -36.91
CA ASP A 34 -3.00 -14.06 -38.31
C ASP A 34 -2.10 -15.05 -39.05
N TRP A 35 -0.88 -15.26 -38.53
CA TRP A 35 0.13 -16.17 -39.11
C TRP A 35 0.33 -17.46 -38.33
N GLU A 36 -0.45 -17.71 -37.29
CA GLU A 36 -0.38 -18.92 -36.47
C GLU A 36 -1.63 -19.78 -36.71
N ASP A 37 -1.44 -21.06 -36.94
CA ASP A 37 -2.53 -21.99 -37.20
C ASP A 37 -3.40 -22.27 -35.97
N HIS A 38 -2.82 -22.07 -34.77
CA HIS A 38 -3.54 -22.34 -33.49
C HIS A 38 -3.36 -21.20 -32.53
N PRO A 39 -4.43 -20.87 -31.77
CA PRO A 39 -4.34 -19.90 -30.70
C PRO A 39 -3.43 -20.42 -29.56
N TYR A 40 -2.76 -19.52 -28.87
CA TYR A 40 -1.96 -19.85 -27.71
C TYR A 40 -2.38 -19.01 -26.49
N MET A 41 -2.15 -19.56 -25.30
CA MET A 41 -2.38 -18.82 -24.05
C MET A 41 -1.25 -17.83 -23.81
N GLY A 42 -1.55 -16.56 -23.91
CA GLY A 42 -0.64 -15.47 -23.63
C GLY A 42 -1.03 -14.68 -22.38
N THR A 43 -0.21 -13.71 -22.00
CA THR A 43 -0.47 -12.81 -20.88
C THR A 43 -0.65 -11.40 -21.39
N ARG A 44 -1.75 -10.76 -21.03
CA ARG A 44 -2.00 -9.33 -21.28
C ARG A 44 -2.08 -8.55 -19.97
N ARG A 45 -1.53 -7.35 -19.98
CA ARG A 45 -1.69 -6.42 -18.86
C ARG A 45 -3.14 -5.97 -18.76
N CYS A 46 -3.63 -5.90 -17.53
CA CYS A 46 -4.93 -5.29 -17.25
C CYS A 46 -4.86 -3.79 -17.54
N ILE A 47 -5.90 -3.27 -18.15
CA ILE A 47 -6.03 -1.85 -18.48
C ILE A 47 -6.81 -1.19 -17.35
N PRO A 48 -6.28 -0.11 -16.71
CA PRO A 48 -7.04 0.70 -15.77
C PRO A 48 -8.39 1.12 -16.37
N GLU A 49 -9.34 1.49 -15.55
CA GLU A 49 -10.72 1.91 -15.86
C GLU A 49 -11.65 0.83 -16.43
N VAL A 50 -11.14 -0.13 -17.23
CA VAL A 50 -11.94 -1.23 -17.80
C VAL A 50 -11.76 -2.55 -17.06
N THR A 51 -10.82 -2.59 -16.12
CA THR A 51 -10.54 -3.77 -15.30
C THR A 51 -11.23 -3.65 -13.94
N PHE A 52 -11.75 -4.77 -13.48
CA PHE A 52 -12.40 -4.90 -12.18
C PHE A 52 -11.80 -6.08 -11.42
N ILE A 53 -11.59 -5.90 -10.12
CA ILE A 53 -11.29 -6.98 -9.20
C ILE A 53 -12.60 -7.44 -8.59
N ARG A 54 -12.90 -8.72 -8.67
CA ARG A 54 -14.11 -9.31 -8.05
C ARG A 54 -13.72 -10.33 -7.00
N ASP A 55 -14.09 -10.04 -5.77
CA ASP A 55 -14.03 -11.04 -4.71
C ASP A 55 -15.27 -11.95 -4.82
N ARG A 56 -15.03 -13.24 -5.09
CA ARG A 56 -16.10 -14.23 -5.23
C ARG A 56 -16.69 -14.66 -3.89
N LYS A 57 -15.99 -14.45 -2.78
CA LYS A 57 -16.46 -14.86 -1.44
C LYS A 57 -17.47 -13.87 -0.88
N ILE A 58 -17.20 -12.58 -0.99
CA ILE A 58 -18.04 -11.50 -0.48
C ILE A 58 -18.95 -10.89 -1.56
N GLY A 59 -18.75 -11.27 -2.83
CA GLY A 59 -19.56 -10.81 -3.97
C GLY A 59 -19.28 -9.35 -4.39
N ARG A 60 -18.29 -8.68 -3.81
CA ARG A 60 -17.94 -7.29 -4.12
C ARG A 60 -17.08 -7.17 -5.36
N THR A 61 -17.23 -6.05 -6.05
CA THR A 61 -16.45 -5.70 -7.24
C THR A 61 -15.80 -4.33 -6.99
N TYR A 62 -14.48 -4.26 -7.21
CA TYR A 62 -13.66 -3.08 -7.05
C TYR A 62 -13.22 -2.59 -8.42
N LYS A 63 -13.56 -1.36 -8.75
CA LYS A 63 -13.15 -0.73 -10.00
C LYS A 63 -11.73 -0.22 -9.83
N ILE A 64 -10.85 -0.58 -10.75
CA ILE A 64 -9.51 -0.02 -10.81
C ILE A 64 -9.60 1.37 -11.44
N GLY A 65 -9.02 2.37 -10.80
CA GLY A 65 -8.99 3.75 -11.28
C GLY A 65 -8.12 3.94 -12.51
N TYR A 66 -7.80 5.18 -12.80
CA TYR A 66 -7.11 5.55 -14.04
C TYR A 66 -5.61 5.22 -14.03
N ASN A 67 -4.98 5.29 -12.85
CA ASN A 67 -3.54 5.11 -12.70
C ASN A 67 -3.20 3.67 -12.32
N TYR A 68 -1.98 3.24 -12.59
CA TYR A 68 -1.50 1.93 -12.14
C TYR A 68 -1.41 1.80 -10.62
N SER A 69 -1.19 2.90 -9.90
CA SER A 69 -1.26 2.94 -8.43
C SER A 69 -2.62 2.48 -7.89
N ASP A 70 -3.69 2.74 -8.63
CA ASP A 70 -5.05 2.41 -8.24
C ASP A 70 -5.28 0.89 -8.18
N PHE A 71 -4.41 0.07 -8.82
CA PHE A 71 -4.41 -1.39 -8.61
C PHE A 71 -4.07 -1.77 -7.17
N THR A 72 -3.08 -1.09 -6.59
CA THR A 72 -2.69 -1.31 -5.20
C THR A 72 -3.83 -0.90 -4.27
N ASP A 73 -4.45 0.24 -4.50
CA ASP A 73 -5.53 0.76 -3.68
C ASP A 73 -6.76 -0.16 -3.73
N SER A 74 -7.15 -0.62 -4.93
CA SER A 74 -8.27 -1.55 -5.09
C SER A 74 -8.01 -2.93 -4.46
N LEU A 75 -6.76 -3.41 -4.48
CA LEU A 75 -6.38 -4.64 -3.80
C LEU A 75 -6.41 -4.49 -2.27
N LEU A 76 -5.95 -3.36 -1.76
CA LEU A 76 -5.98 -3.05 -0.34
C LEU A 76 -7.42 -2.90 0.16
N GLU A 77 -8.28 -2.21 -0.59
CA GLU A 77 -9.71 -2.12 -0.28
C GLU A 77 -10.37 -3.51 -0.20
N ASN A 78 -10.08 -4.38 -1.16
CA ASN A 78 -10.54 -5.76 -1.13
C ASN A 78 -10.04 -6.52 0.12
N LEU A 79 -8.77 -6.35 0.47
CA LEU A 79 -8.20 -6.98 1.66
C LEU A 79 -8.83 -6.45 2.96
N GLN A 80 -9.05 -5.15 3.08
CA GLN A 80 -9.69 -4.53 4.24
C GLN A 80 -11.14 -5.00 4.40
N ASP A 81 -11.89 -5.09 3.32
CA ASP A 81 -13.26 -5.61 3.33
C ASP A 81 -13.32 -7.10 3.71
N THR A 82 -12.36 -7.89 3.25
CA THR A 82 -12.28 -9.32 3.54
C THR A 82 -11.76 -9.59 4.95
N LEU A 83 -10.94 -8.70 5.49
CA LEU A 83 -10.23 -8.83 6.76
C LEU A 83 -10.41 -7.59 7.65
N PRO A 84 -11.63 -7.25 8.08
CA PRO A 84 -11.92 -6.00 8.77
C PRO A 84 -11.25 -5.87 10.14
N THR A 85 -10.71 -6.95 10.69
CA THR A 85 -9.98 -6.97 11.96
C THR A 85 -8.46 -6.83 11.78
N VAL A 86 -7.99 -6.72 10.53
CA VAL A 86 -6.57 -6.56 10.20
C VAL A 86 -6.31 -5.12 9.79
N ASN A 87 -5.34 -4.47 10.43
CA ASN A 87 -4.83 -3.18 9.98
C ASN A 87 -3.68 -3.39 9.00
N PHE A 88 -3.74 -2.77 7.84
CA PHE A 88 -2.71 -2.82 6.81
C PHE A 88 -1.83 -1.57 6.89
N ILE A 89 -0.58 -1.74 7.25
CA ILE A 89 0.41 -0.67 7.40
C ILE A 89 1.45 -0.82 6.30
N GLY A 90 1.54 0.17 5.42
CA GLY A 90 2.59 0.25 4.41
C GLY A 90 3.80 1.01 4.95
N ILE A 91 5.00 0.51 4.73
CA ILE A 91 6.25 1.21 5.06
C ILE A 91 7.11 1.29 3.81
N ARG A 92 7.53 2.50 3.47
CA ARG A 92 8.48 2.76 2.39
C ARG A 92 9.74 3.42 2.93
N ILE A 93 10.88 2.84 2.55
CA ILE A 93 12.20 3.36 2.91
C ILE A 93 12.79 4.05 1.67
N LEU A 94 13.22 5.30 1.81
CA LEU A 94 13.77 6.11 0.73
C LEU A 94 15.13 6.70 1.13
N ALA A 95 15.94 7.01 0.13
CA ALA A 95 17.10 7.87 0.37
C ALA A 95 16.63 9.26 0.84
N ALA A 96 17.39 9.90 1.72
CA ALA A 96 16.99 11.18 2.34
C ALA A 96 16.64 12.28 1.31
N ARG A 97 17.31 12.28 0.15
CA ARG A 97 17.09 13.23 -0.94
C ARG A 97 15.77 13.02 -1.70
N ASP A 98 15.23 11.81 -1.65
CA ASP A 98 14.05 11.42 -2.45
C ASP A 98 12.72 11.62 -1.71
N GLY A 99 12.77 11.82 -0.38
CA GLY A 99 11.57 11.89 0.45
C GLY A 99 10.58 12.96 0.00
N MET A 100 11.02 14.19 -0.22
CA MET A 100 10.12 15.26 -0.65
C MET A 100 9.69 15.16 -2.11
N ARG A 101 10.50 14.54 -2.98
CA ARG A 101 10.09 14.24 -4.35
C ARG A 101 8.94 13.23 -4.35
N PHE A 102 9.05 12.22 -3.51
CA PHE A 102 8.02 11.21 -3.34
C PHE A 102 6.72 11.79 -2.74
N ALA A 103 6.82 12.66 -1.71
CA ALA A 103 5.65 13.35 -1.16
C ALA A 103 4.85 14.12 -2.20
N ARG A 104 5.52 14.84 -3.11
CA ARG A 104 4.89 15.60 -4.20
C ARG A 104 4.21 14.72 -5.24
N HIS A 105 4.65 13.48 -5.40
CA HIS A 105 4.02 12.54 -6.32
C HIS A 105 2.65 12.08 -5.79
N TYR A 106 2.53 11.88 -4.48
CA TYR A 106 1.30 11.42 -3.85
C TYR A 106 0.34 12.50 -3.43
N ASN A 107 0.80 13.72 -3.27
CA ASN A 107 -0.03 14.79 -2.73
C ASN A 107 0.18 16.10 -3.49
N THR A 108 -0.93 16.67 -3.95
CA THR A 108 -0.97 17.96 -4.64
C THR A 108 -1.40 19.10 -3.72
N ASP A 109 -1.90 18.82 -2.51
CA ASP A 109 -2.27 19.84 -1.54
C ASP A 109 -1.00 20.47 -0.92
N LEU A 110 -0.82 21.76 -1.16
CA LEU A 110 0.33 22.52 -0.67
C LEU A 110 0.42 22.59 0.86
N ASN A 111 -0.71 22.55 1.58
CA ASN A 111 -0.70 22.56 3.03
C ASN A 111 -0.23 21.22 3.61
N GLU A 112 -0.71 20.12 3.06
CA GLU A 112 -0.23 18.79 3.44
C GLU A 112 1.25 18.60 3.09
N LEU A 113 1.68 19.08 1.93
CA LEU A 113 3.10 19.05 1.56
C LEU A 113 4.00 19.83 2.54
N LYS A 114 3.56 20.98 3.04
CA LYS A 114 4.28 21.73 4.07
C LYS A 114 4.39 20.96 5.39
N ILE A 115 3.33 20.25 5.78
CA ILE A 115 3.36 19.39 6.97
C ILE A 115 4.34 18.25 6.77
N MET A 116 4.27 17.54 5.65
CA MET A 116 5.19 16.46 5.32
C MET A 116 6.66 16.95 5.26
N GLU A 117 6.90 18.15 4.71
CA GLU A 117 8.23 18.75 4.68
C GLU A 117 8.77 19.05 6.08
N LYS A 118 7.92 19.57 6.97
CA LYS A 118 8.28 19.81 8.37
C LYS A 118 8.61 18.51 9.08
N ASP A 119 7.78 17.50 8.91
CA ASP A 119 7.97 16.17 9.50
C ASP A 119 9.25 15.53 8.96
N TRP A 120 9.48 15.60 7.65
CA TRP A 120 10.71 15.09 7.03
C TRP A 120 11.99 15.80 7.54
N LYS A 121 11.94 17.09 7.77
CA LYS A 121 13.06 17.84 8.35
C LYS A 121 13.35 17.42 9.79
N LYS A 122 12.29 17.18 10.58
CA LYS A 122 12.36 16.88 12.01
C LYS A 122 12.69 15.42 12.29
N SER A 123 11.92 14.49 11.72
CA SER A 123 11.95 13.06 12.06
C SER A 123 12.43 12.17 10.91
N LYS A 124 12.75 12.74 9.74
CA LYS A 124 13.10 11.98 8.52
C LYS A 124 12.04 10.95 8.13
N SER A 125 10.80 11.19 8.52
CA SER A 125 9.64 10.38 8.19
C SER A 125 8.39 11.24 8.08
N TYR A 126 7.39 10.76 7.35
CA TYR A 126 6.04 11.34 7.29
C TYR A 126 5.03 10.26 6.94
N ILE A 127 3.75 10.58 7.09
CA ILE A 127 2.65 9.68 6.78
C ILE A 127 1.86 10.22 5.60
N ILE A 128 1.62 9.38 4.62
CA ILE A 128 0.72 9.66 3.51
C ILE A 128 -0.69 9.23 3.92
N LYS A 129 -1.63 10.14 3.76
CA LYS A 129 -3.05 9.87 3.88
C LYS A 129 -3.60 9.42 2.51
N ASN A 130 -4.69 8.69 2.52
CA ASN A 130 -5.39 8.27 1.30
C ASN A 130 -4.54 7.42 0.33
N SER A 131 -3.73 6.52 0.88
CA SER A 131 -2.87 5.61 0.12
C SER A 131 -3.40 4.17 0.06
N GLY A 132 -4.70 3.98 0.34
CA GLY A 132 -5.29 2.64 0.45
C GLY A 132 -4.89 1.89 1.73
N TYR A 133 -3.75 2.17 2.34
CA TYR A 133 -3.34 1.62 3.63
C TYR A 133 -4.04 2.33 4.80
N ASP A 134 -4.22 1.64 5.92
CA ASP A 134 -4.65 2.28 7.18
C ASP A 134 -3.62 3.31 7.67
N ALA A 135 -2.35 3.04 7.43
CA ALA A 135 -1.25 3.99 7.58
C ALA A 135 -0.17 3.69 6.54
N TYR A 136 0.26 4.69 5.79
CA TYR A 136 1.39 4.57 4.87
C TYR A 136 2.52 5.48 5.33
N ILE A 137 3.58 4.87 5.83
CA ILE A 137 4.70 5.55 6.48
C ILE A 137 5.86 5.60 5.50
N VAL A 138 6.38 6.78 5.25
CA VAL A 138 7.60 6.98 4.46
C VAL A 138 8.72 7.42 5.38
N MET A 139 9.85 6.73 5.32
CA MET A 139 11.00 7.03 6.18
C MET A 139 12.31 7.04 5.39
N SER A 140 13.28 7.78 5.91
CA SER A 140 14.61 7.81 5.34
C SER A 140 15.42 6.58 5.76
N SER A 141 16.20 6.02 4.84
CA SER A 141 17.15 4.94 5.13
C SER A 141 18.16 5.32 6.23
N ASN A 142 18.49 6.62 6.36
CA ASN A 142 19.38 7.11 7.43
C ASN A 142 18.76 6.96 8.82
N HIS A 143 17.43 6.86 8.91
CA HIS A 143 16.73 6.69 10.19
C HIS A 143 16.91 5.27 10.75
N LEU A 144 17.08 4.28 9.89
CA LEU A 144 17.30 2.88 10.29
C LEU A 144 18.69 2.63 10.90
N ASN A 145 19.64 3.54 10.68
CA ASN A 145 20.99 3.43 11.22
C ASN A 145 21.13 4.03 12.65
N GLN A 146 20.05 4.61 13.18
CA GLN A 146 19.97 5.00 14.58
C GLN A 146 19.36 3.82 15.33
N ASP A 147 20.03 3.35 16.38
CA ASP A 147 19.54 2.30 17.31
C ASP A 147 18.27 2.77 18.05
N SER A 148 17.21 3.02 17.31
CA SER A 148 15.91 3.35 17.86
C SER A 148 15.11 2.08 18.01
N GLU A 149 14.96 1.61 19.24
CA GLU A 149 13.98 0.58 19.59
C GLU A 149 12.58 1.12 19.29
N PHE A 150 11.93 0.56 18.28
CA PHE A 150 10.54 0.84 17.98
C PHE A 150 9.65 -0.02 18.88
N GLU A 151 9.32 0.48 20.05
CA GLU A 151 8.29 -0.15 20.88
C GLU A 151 6.89 0.26 20.38
N VAL A 152 6.27 -0.59 19.60
CA VAL A 152 4.84 -0.48 19.27
C VAL A 152 4.10 -1.54 20.08
N LYS A 153 3.25 -1.12 21.01
CA LYS A 153 2.41 -2.03 21.80
C LYS A 153 1.44 -2.78 20.89
N GLU A 154 1.12 -4.02 21.24
CA GLU A 154 0.23 -4.88 20.44
C GLU A 154 -1.17 -4.28 20.24
N ASP A 155 -1.63 -3.44 21.16
CA ASP A 155 -2.93 -2.77 21.15
C ASP A 155 -2.87 -1.29 20.70
N ALA A 156 -1.75 -0.88 20.11
CA ALA A 156 -1.54 0.51 19.73
C ALA A 156 -2.60 1.03 18.76
N THR A 157 -3.16 2.18 19.10
CA THR A 157 -4.07 2.90 18.21
C THR A 157 -3.32 3.55 17.05
N LYS A 158 -4.03 3.89 15.97
CA LYS A 158 -3.47 4.60 14.81
C LYS A 158 -2.68 5.87 15.21
N SER A 159 -3.11 6.56 16.27
CA SER A 159 -2.42 7.73 16.81
C SER A 159 -1.11 7.37 17.51
N GLN A 160 -1.08 6.27 18.25
CA GLN A 160 0.11 5.81 18.96
C GLN A 160 1.16 5.27 18.00
N ILE A 161 0.72 4.55 16.95
CA ILE A 161 1.61 4.14 15.85
C ILE A 161 2.28 5.38 15.23
N LYS A 162 1.47 6.41 14.89
CA LYS A 162 2.00 7.68 14.38
C LYS A 162 3.04 8.30 15.30
N SER A 163 2.80 8.28 16.61
CA SER A 163 3.72 8.87 17.61
C SER A 163 5.01 8.08 17.75
N ALA A 164 4.98 6.75 17.63
CA ALA A 164 6.16 5.91 17.70
C ALA A 164 7.14 6.20 16.54
N PHE A 165 6.61 6.50 15.35
CA PHE A 165 7.41 6.85 14.17
C PHE A 165 7.77 8.35 14.07
N ALA A 166 7.25 9.18 14.95
CA ALA A 166 7.53 10.63 14.97
C ALA A 166 8.62 11.03 15.99
N LYS A 167 9.16 10.08 16.75
CA LYS A 167 10.30 10.28 17.65
C LYS A 167 11.60 10.05 16.89
#